data_995effae3e3b49cf7f0ac0bd01257e36
#
_entry.id   995effae3e3b49cf7f0ac0bd01257e36
#
_cell.length_a   1.000
_cell.length_b   1.000
_cell.length_c   1.000
_cell.angle_alpha   90.00
_cell.angle_beta   90.00
_cell.angle_gamma   90.00
#
_symmetry.space_group_name_H-M   'P 1'
#
loop_
_entity.id
_entity.type
_entity.pdbx_description
1 polymer ?
#
loop_
_entity_poly.entity_id
_entity_poly.type
_entity_poly.pdbx_seq_one_letter_code
_entity_poly.pdbx_strand_id
1 'polypeptide(L)'
;ARPWMFYGFFGCAVTLFGVFAIPTSLGKTAQYAWFFIAYTLLNAVFFTANNIAYAALVALVTKNSKERVEMGSWRFIFAFSTVLIIQSVTVKFVQILGGGAYAWKVVAIVFAIVGVIVNTISVFSVKELPEEELNGDGVVDDEIEKYGLVEAAKLLFSNKYYIMISVTYIV
;
A
#
# COMPACT_ATOMS: atom_id res chain seq x y z
N ALA A 1 -9.31 -8.88 -5.67
CA ALA A 1 -8.27 -8.02 -5.09
C ALA A 1 -7.94 -8.39 -3.63
N ARG A 2 -8.92 -8.85 -2.83
CA ARG A 2 -8.80 -9.15 -1.39
C ARG A 2 -7.63 -10.07 -1.00
N PRO A 3 -7.38 -11.23 -1.65
CA PRO A 3 -6.26 -12.09 -1.29
C PRO A 3 -4.90 -11.40 -1.43
N TRP A 4 -4.72 -10.61 -2.47
CA TRP A 4 -3.50 -9.86 -2.72
C TRP A 4 -3.23 -8.79 -1.64
N MET A 5 -4.28 -8.13 -1.15
CA MET A 5 -4.17 -7.20 -0.02
C MET A 5 -3.76 -7.92 1.26
N PHE A 6 -4.35 -9.08 1.55
CA PHE A 6 -4.03 -9.84 2.74
C PHE A 6 -2.57 -10.31 2.75
N TYR A 7 -2.14 -11.01 1.71
CA TYR A 7 -0.77 -11.51 1.60
C TYR A 7 0.26 -10.40 1.43
N GLY A 8 -0.07 -9.36 0.66
CA GLY A 8 0.81 -8.19 0.47
C GLY A 8 1.08 -7.49 1.80
N PHE A 9 0.06 -7.29 2.63
CA PHE A 9 0.24 -6.65 3.93
C PHE A 9 0.98 -7.53 4.93
N PHE A 10 0.75 -8.84 4.91
CA PHE A 10 1.53 -9.78 5.71
C PHE A 10 3.02 -9.73 5.35
N GLY A 11 3.33 -9.68 4.06
CA GLY A 11 4.69 -9.46 3.58
C GLY A 11 5.28 -8.11 4.05
N CYS A 12 4.47 -7.03 4.05
CA CYS A 12 4.87 -5.73 4.63
C CYS A 12 5.24 -5.86 6.12
N ALA A 13 4.44 -6.57 6.91
CA ALA A 13 4.69 -6.74 8.34
C ALA A 13 5.99 -7.50 8.62
N VAL A 14 6.23 -8.59 7.89
CA VAL A 14 7.47 -9.39 8.00
C VAL A 14 8.70 -8.59 7.59
N THR A 15 8.62 -7.88 6.48
CA THR A 15 9.75 -7.07 5.99
C THR A 15 9.99 -5.82 6.84
N LEU A 16 8.94 -5.22 7.42
CA LEU A 16 9.05 -4.15 8.40
C LEU A 16 9.85 -4.63 9.62
N PHE A 17 9.51 -5.80 10.17
CA PHE A 17 10.30 -6.40 11.23
C PHE A 17 11.75 -6.62 10.79
N GLY A 18 11.98 -7.12 9.58
CA GLY A 18 13.32 -7.31 9.00
C GLY A 18 14.16 -6.04 8.95
N VAL A 19 13.56 -4.89 8.62
CA VAL A 19 14.24 -3.58 8.60
C VAL A 19 14.78 -3.19 9.98
N PHE A 20 14.06 -3.48 11.05
CA PHE A 20 14.47 -3.16 12.42
C PHE A 20 15.23 -4.29 13.12
N ALA A 21 15.19 -5.53 12.59
CA ALA A 21 15.87 -6.70 13.15
C ALA A 21 17.23 -6.95 12.49
N ILE A 22 18.02 -5.90 12.31
CA ILE A 22 19.37 -6.02 11.74
C ILE A 22 20.26 -6.84 12.69
N PRO A 23 20.90 -7.93 12.23
CA PRO A 23 21.81 -8.72 13.06
C PRO A 23 23.07 -7.92 13.38
N THR A 24 23.26 -7.61 14.65
CA THR A 24 24.41 -6.83 15.13
C THR A 24 25.74 -7.61 15.13
N SER A 25 25.66 -8.95 15.00
CA SER A 25 26.82 -9.84 14.88
C SER A 25 27.50 -9.79 13.51
N LEU A 26 26.84 -9.26 12.50
CA LEU A 26 27.38 -9.16 11.16
C LEU A 26 28.26 -7.91 11.00
N GLY A 27 29.25 -7.96 10.12
CA GLY A 27 30.08 -6.80 9.78
C GLY A 27 29.24 -5.67 9.17
N LYS A 28 29.72 -4.41 9.26
CA LYS A 28 28.98 -3.21 8.82
C LYS A 28 28.44 -3.31 7.40
N THR A 29 29.23 -3.84 6.47
CA THR A 29 28.81 -4.01 5.07
C THR A 29 27.61 -4.95 4.94
N ALA A 30 27.59 -6.06 5.69
CA ALA A 30 26.49 -7.01 5.68
C ALA A 30 25.23 -6.42 6.34
N GLN A 31 25.38 -5.57 7.37
CA GLN A 31 24.24 -4.85 7.98
C GLN A 31 23.61 -3.87 7.00
N TYR A 32 24.41 -3.13 6.22
CA TYR A 32 23.89 -2.25 5.17
C TYR A 32 23.20 -3.02 4.04
N ALA A 33 23.78 -4.13 3.61
CA ALA A 33 23.15 -4.99 2.61
C ALA A 33 21.82 -5.57 3.10
N TRP A 34 21.76 -6.04 4.35
CA TRP A 34 20.53 -6.52 4.99
C TRP A 34 19.45 -5.44 5.01
N PHE A 35 19.81 -4.24 5.49
CA PHE A 35 18.87 -3.11 5.52
C PHE A 35 18.35 -2.77 4.12
N PHE A 36 19.26 -2.68 3.13
CA PHE A 36 18.90 -2.36 1.76
C PHE A 36 17.92 -3.38 1.16
N ILE A 37 18.17 -4.67 1.35
CA ILE A 37 17.30 -5.74 0.87
C ILE A 37 15.94 -5.69 1.57
N ALA A 38 15.92 -5.63 2.90
CA ALA A 38 14.68 -5.59 3.67
C ALA A 38 13.83 -4.35 3.35
N TYR A 39 14.46 -3.18 3.23
CA TYR A 39 13.80 -1.92 2.89
C TYR A 39 13.26 -1.92 1.46
N THR A 40 14.02 -2.47 0.51
CA THR A 40 13.58 -2.60 -0.89
C THR A 40 12.39 -3.56 -1.01
N LEU A 41 12.45 -4.71 -0.34
CA LEU A 41 11.33 -5.66 -0.31
C LEU A 41 10.07 -5.02 0.30
N LEU A 42 10.24 -4.29 1.40
CA LEU A 42 9.12 -3.61 2.05
C LEU A 42 8.44 -2.61 1.10
N ASN A 43 9.20 -1.70 0.52
CA ASN A 43 8.65 -0.57 -0.24
C ASN A 43 8.35 -0.91 -1.70
N ALA A 44 9.32 -1.50 -2.42
CA ALA A 44 9.20 -1.73 -3.85
C ALA A 44 8.33 -2.96 -4.19
N VAL A 45 8.27 -3.96 -3.31
CA VAL A 45 7.53 -5.19 -3.59
C VAL A 45 6.20 -5.19 -2.84
N PHE A 46 6.23 -5.37 -1.54
CA PHE A 46 5.02 -5.64 -0.76
C PHE A 46 4.11 -4.42 -0.61
N PHE A 47 4.67 -3.24 -0.31
CA PHE A 47 3.88 -2.02 -0.20
C PHE A 47 3.27 -1.62 -1.54
N THR A 48 4.03 -1.71 -2.62
CA THR A 48 3.54 -1.41 -3.98
C THR A 48 2.46 -2.39 -4.40
N ALA A 49 2.66 -3.70 -4.22
CA ALA A 49 1.66 -4.71 -4.52
C ALA A 49 0.36 -4.49 -3.73
N ASN A 50 0.47 -4.14 -2.45
CA ASN A 50 -0.69 -3.84 -1.62
C ASN A 50 -1.43 -2.58 -2.08
N ASN A 51 -0.72 -1.52 -2.47
CA ASN A 51 -1.33 -0.30 -3.01
C ASN A 51 -2.07 -0.53 -4.32
N ILE A 52 -1.50 -1.34 -5.23
CA ILE A 52 -2.16 -1.71 -6.49
C ILE A 52 -3.43 -2.49 -6.21
N ALA A 53 -3.36 -3.51 -5.34
CA ALA A 53 -4.52 -4.31 -4.96
C ALA A 53 -5.62 -3.46 -4.29
N TYR A 54 -5.24 -2.49 -3.46
CA TYR A 54 -6.17 -1.55 -2.84
C TYR A 54 -6.84 -0.62 -3.87
N ALA A 55 -6.07 -0.09 -4.82
CA ALA A 55 -6.62 0.75 -5.88
C ALA A 55 -7.61 -0.03 -6.77
N ALA A 56 -7.30 -1.29 -7.08
CA ALA A 56 -8.20 -2.18 -7.79
C ALA A 56 -9.48 -2.47 -6.98
N LEU A 57 -9.37 -2.65 -5.67
CA LEU A 57 -10.52 -2.91 -4.80
C LEU A 57 -11.54 -1.77 -4.84
N VAL A 58 -11.10 -0.52 -4.86
CA VAL A 58 -12.01 0.66 -4.97
C VAL A 58 -12.86 0.58 -6.23
N ALA A 59 -12.28 0.11 -7.35
CA ALA A 59 -13.01 -0.07 -8.61
C ALA A 59 -14.00 -1.25 -8.56
N LEU A 60 -13.72 -2.26 -7.72
CA LEU A 60 -14.54 -3.47 -7.59
C LEU A 60 -15.68 -3.34 -6.57
N VAL A 61 -15.68 -2.31 -5.75
CA VAL A 61 -16.70 -2.10 -4.68
C VAL A 61 -17.89 -1.30 -5.18
N THR A 62 -17.69 -0.36 -6.11
CA THR A 62 -18.78 0.47 -6.64
C THR A 62 -18.53 0.87 -8.09
N LYS A 63 -19.61 0.96 -8.87
CA LYS A 63 -19.61 1.53 -10.23
C LYS A 63 -19.79 3.05 -10.23
N ASN A 64 -20.29 3.60 -9.14
CA ASN A 64 -20.62 5.02 -9.04
C ASN A 64 -19.34 5.87 -8.93
N SER A 65 -19.09 6.69 -9.94
CA SER A 65 -17.93 7.57 -9.98
C SER A 65 -17.85 8.54 -8.80
N LYS A 66 -19.01 9.05 -8.31
CA LYS A 66 -19.07 9.96 -7.18
C LYS A 66 -18.65 9.26 -5.88
N GLU A 67 -19.12 8.03 -5.66
CA GLU A 67 -18.73 7.23 -4.49
C GLU A 67 -17.23 6.88 -4.51
N ARG A 68 -16.65 6.58 -5.70
CA ARG A 68 -15.21 6.36 -5.84
C ARG A 68 -14.39 7.57 -5.41
N VAL A 69 -14.82 8.77 -5.80
CA VAL A 69 -14.15 10.02 -5.39
C VAL A 69 -14.26 10.23 -3.89
N GLU A 70 -15.44 9.96 -3.31
CA GLU A 70 -15.67 10.07 -1.88
C GLU A 70 -14.80 9.07 -1.09
N MET A 71 -14.75 7.81 -1.52
CA MET A 71 -13.86 6.79 -0.94
C MET A 71 -12.38 7.21 -1.02
N GLY A 72 -11.96 7.78 -2.15
CA GLY A 72 -10.62 8.34 -2.32
C GLY A 72 -10.32 9.46 -1.33
N SER A 73 -11.24 10.38 -1.14
CA SER A 73 -11.11 11.50 -0.19
C SER A 73 -10.99 11.01 1.25
N TRP A 74 -11.83 10.08 1.68
CA TRP A 74 -11.74 9.44 2.99
C TRP A 74 -10.42 8.71 3.19
N ARG A 75 -9.92 8.02 2.16
CA ARG A 75 -8.61 7.37 2.19
C ARG A 75 -7.50 8.38 2.53
N PHE A 76 -7.46 9.55 1.88
CA PHE A 76 -6.45 10.57 2.16
C PHE A 76 -6.56 11.13 3.57
N ILE A 77 -7.79 11.41 4.04
CA ILE A 77 -8.01 11.91 5.40
C ILE A 77 -7.49 10.93 6.44
N PHE A 78 -7.86 9.65 6.32
CA PHE A 78 -7.40 8.60 7.23
C PHE A 78 -5.89 8.34 7.13
N ALA A 79 -5.33 8.32 5.93
CA ALA A 79 -3.90 8.12 5.74
C ALA A 79 -3.10 9.25 6.40
N PHE A 80 -3.49 10.51 6.18
CA PHE A 80 -2.82 11.66 6.78
C PHE A 80 -2.96 11.68 8.30
N SER A 81 -4.15 11.41 8.82
CA SER A 81 -4.41 11.30 10.26
C SER A 81 -3.55 10.21 10.90
N THR A 82 -3.46 9.05 10.25
CA THR A 82 -2.64 7.93 10.72
C THR A 82 -1.16 8.29 10.77
N VAL A 83 -0.64 8.98 9.75
CA VAL A 83 0.76 9.46 9.75
C VAL A 83 1.03 10.38 10.93
N LEU A 84 0.15 11.35 11.20
CA LEU A 84 0.31 12.27 12.34
C LEU A 84 0.27 11.54 13.68
N ILE A 85 -0.67 10.61 13.86
CA ILE A 85 -0.78 9.81 15.07
C ILE A 85 0.47 8.97 15.27
N ILE A 86 0.90 8.23 14.25
CA ILE A 86 2.09 7.35 14.34
C ILE A 86 3.34 8.18 14.66
N GLN A 87 3.55 9.31 13.99
CA GLN A 87 4.71 10.17 14.28
C GLN A 87 4.70 10.68 15.72
N SER A 88 3.54 11.13 16.21
CA SER A 88 3.41 11.66 17.57
C SER A 88 3.61 10.60 18.65
N VAL A 89 3.14 9.38 18.38
CA VAL A 89 3.15 8.27 19.33
C VAL A 89 4.48 7.54 19.33
N THR A 90 5.13 7.34 18.16
CA THR A 90 6.35 6.55 18.02
C THR A 90 7.48 7.07 18.90
N VAL A 91 7.75 8.38 18.86
CA VAL A 91 8.85 8.98 19.64
C VAL A 91 8.64 8.79 21.13
N LYS A 92 7.42 8.99 21.62
CA LYS A 92 7.07 8.82 23.03
C LYS A 92 7.22 7.36 23.46
N PHE A 93 6.78 6.40 22.64
CA PHE A 93 6.93 4.96 22.94
C PHE A 93 8.39 4.54 22.99
N VAL A 94 9.22 5.00 22.05
CA VAL A 94 10.65 4.72 22.05
C VAL A 94 11.34 5.29 23.30
N GLN A 95 10.94 6.49 23.74
CA GLN A 95 11.49 7.10 24.98
C GLN A 95 11.08 6.32 26.22
N ILE A 96 9.82 5.91 26.34
CA ILE A 96 9.32 5.12 27.48
C ILE A 96 10.06 3.78 27.59
N LEU A 97 10.44 3.17 26.46
CA LEU A 97 11.17 1.90 26.40
C LEU A 97 12.69 2.08 26.60
N GLY A 98 13.16 3.27 26.99
CA GLY A 98 14.55 3.54 27.27
C GLY A 98 15.43 3.88 26.07
N GLY A 99 14.83 4.05 24.88
CA GLY A 99 15.56 4.37 23.64
C GLY A 99 16.40 3.21 23.10
N GLY A 100 17.18 3.50 22.06
CA GLY A 100 18.09 2.52 21.46
C GLY A 100 17.43 1.51 20.51
N ALA A 101 18.24 0.63 19.92
CA ALA A 101 17.82 -0.31 18.88
C ALA A 101 16.73 -1.30 19.35
N TYR A 102 16.76 -1.67 20.63
CA TYR A 102 15.75 -2.57 21.20
C TYR A 102 14.36 -1.92 21.21
N ALA A 103 14.28 -0.67 21.67
CA ALA A 103 13.01 0.07 21.72
C ALA A 103 12.39 0.21 20.32
N TRP A 104 13.18 0.51 19.32
CA TRP A 104 12.71 0.58 17.92
C TRP A 104 12.20 -0.76 17.39
N LYS A 105 12.86 -1.87 17.73
CA LYS A 105 12.36 -3.22 17.36
C LYS A 105 11.00 -3.50 17.98
N VAL A 106 10.84 -3.22 19.27
CA VAL A 106 9.57 -3.45 19.99
C VAL A 106 8.45 -2.61 19.37
N VAL A 107 8.70 -1.33 19.11
CA VAL A 107 7.70 -0.44 18.49
C VAL A 107 7.33 -0.92 17.08
N ALA A 108 8.31 -1.37 16.28
CA ALA A 108 8.04 -1.92 14.95
C ALA A 108 7.19 -3.19 15.01
N ILE A 109 7.43 -4.09 15.97
CA ILE A 109 6.61 -5.30 16.18
C ILE A 109 5.17 -4.92 16.55
N VAL A 110 4.98 -4.00 17.49
CA VAL A 110 3.65 -3.54 17.90
C VAL A 110 2.88 -2.95 16.71
N PHE A 111 3.51 -2.07 15.94
CA PHE A 111 2.87 -1.49 14.77
C PHE A 111 2.60 -2.52 13.66
N ALA A 112 3.49 -3.50 13.47
CA ALA A 112 3.24 -4.58 12.52
C ALA A 112 2.02 -5.42 12.93
N ILE A 113 1.90 -5.78 14.21
CA ILE A 113 0.77 -6.56 14.74
C ILE A 113 -0.55 -5.75 14.58
N VAL A 114 -0.56 -4.50 15.03
CA VAL A 114 -1.74 -3.62 14.91
C VAL A 114 -2.13 -3.47 13.43
N GLY A 115 -1.17 -3.24 12.56
CA GLY A 115 -1.40 -3.11 11.13
C GLY A 115 -1.98 -4.39 10.52
N VAL A 116 -1.47 -5.57 10.87
CA VAL A 116 -2.01 -6.85 10.39
C VAL A 116 -3.45 -7.05 10.85
N ILE A 117 -3.76 -6.74 12.12
CA ILE A 117 -5.11 -6.85 12.66
C ILE A 117 -6.07 -5.93 11.90
N VAL A 118 -5.73 -4.63 11.79
CA VAL A 118 -6.56 -3.63 11.12
C VAL A 118 -6.76 -3.97 9.64
N ASN A 119 -5.69 -4.38 8.94
CA ASN A 119 -5.78 -4.77 7.53
C ASN A 119 -6.64 -6.04 7.36
N THR A 120 -6.51 -7.01 8.25
CA THR A 120 -7.33 -8.24 8.23
C THR A 120 -8.81 -7.89 8.39
N ILE A 121 -9.16 -7.07 9.38
CA ILE A 121 -10.54 -6.59 9.57
C ILE A 121 -11.03 -5.88 8.30
N SER A 122 -10.23 -4.98 7.73
CA SER A 122 -10.58 -4.25 6.51
C SER A 122 -10.86 -5.18 5.34
N VAL A 123 -9.97 -6.15 5.08
CA VAL A 123 -10.11 -7.10 3.96
C VAL A 123 -11.37 -7.97 4.09
N PHE A 124 -11.72 -8.39 5.30
CA PHE A 124 -12.90 -9.22 5.55
C PHE A 124 -14.20 -8.43 5.63
N SER A 125 -14.14 -7.13 5.96
CA SER A 125 -15.32 -6.26 6.05
C SER A 125 -15.82 -5.78 4.68
N VAL A 126 -14.96 -5.74 3.67
CA VAL A 126 -15.31 -5.26 2.33
C VAL A 126 -15.80 -6.42 1.46
N LYS A 127 -16.92 -6.22 0.78
CA LYS A 127 -17.45 -7.16 -0.23
C LYS A 127 -17.18 -6.56 -1.62
N GLU A 128 -16.60 -7.37 -2.48
CA GLU A 128 -16.48 -7.06 -3.91
C GLU A 128 -17.84 -7.32 -4.58
N LEU A 129 -18.20 -6.51 -5.57
CA LEU A 129 -19.39 -6.72 -6.38
C LEU A 129 -19.28 -8.05 -7.16
N PRO A 130 -20.39 -8.78 -7.38
CA PRO A 130 -20.39 -9.95 -8.24
C PRO A 130 -19.90 -9.61 -9.65
N GLU A 131 -19.23 -10.54 -10.32
CA GLU A 131 -18.73 -10.33 -11.69
C GLU A 131 -19.87 -10.00 -12.68
N GLU A 132 -21.05 -10.54 -12.46
CA GLU A 132 -22.24 -10.25 -13.26
C GLU A 132 -22.65 -8.77 -13.16
N GLU A 133 -22.53 -8.16 -11.98
CA GLU A 133 -22.80 -6.75 -11.80
C GLU A 133 -21.66 -5.87 -12.34
N LEU A 134 -20.42 -6.33 -12.28
CA LEU A 134 -19.28 -5.60 -12.85
C LEU A 134 -19.34 -5.54 -14.38
N ASN A 135 -19.83 -6.60 -15.02
CA ASN A 135 -19.97 -6.74 -16.47
C ASN A 135 -21.38 -6.39 -16.98
N GLY A 136 -22.36 -6.10 -16.09
CA GLY A 136 -23.75 -5.83 -16.43
C GLY A 136 -23.95 -4.47 -17.11
N ASP A 137 -24.65 -4.50 -18.22
CA ASP A 137 -25.22 -3.41 -19.04
C ASP A 137 -24.24 -2.47 -19.73
N GLY A 138 -23.67 -2.91 -20.84
CA GLY A 138 -23.18 -2.06 -21.91
C GLY A 138 -21.68 -2.04 -22.15
N VAL A 139 -20.92 -2.93 -21.56
CA VAL A 139 -19.66 -3.30 -22.20
C VAL A 139 -20.04 -4.38 -23.22
N VAL A 140 -20.43 -3.92 -24.42
CA VAL A 140 -20.22 -4.70 -25.63
C VAL A 140 -18.82 -5.33 -25.49
N ASP A 141 -18.70 -6.60 -25.85
CA ASP A 141 -17.42 -7.23 -26.17
C ASP A 141 -16.74 -6.45 -27.32
N ASP A 142 -16.44 -5.19 -27.07
CA ASP A 142 -15.40 -4.51 -27.82
C ASP A 142 -14.15 -5.28 -27.42
N GLU A 143 -13.65 -6.06 -28.37
CA GLU A 143 -12.38 -6.74 -28.37
C GLU A 143 -11.44 -5.94 -27.47
N ILE A 144 -11.00 -6.53 -26.35
CA ILE A 144 -9.99 -5.90 -25.51
C ILE A 144 -8.79 -5.72 -26.42
N GLU A 145 -8.74 -4.55 -27.09
CA GLU A 145 -7.62 -4.19 -27.94
C GLU A 145 -6.39 -4.30 -27.02
N LYS A 146 -5.61 -5.35 -27.24
CA LYS A 146 -4.37 -5.59 -26.52
C LYS A 146 -3.36 -4.54 -27.00
N TYR A 147 -3.47 -3.34 -26.46
CA TYR A 147 -2.49 -2.30 -26.72
C TYR A 147 -1.09 -2.79 -26.31
N GLY A 148 -0.14 -2.67 -27.23
CA GLY A 148 1.27 -2.88 -26.89
C GLY A 148 1.72 -1.85 -25.85
N LEU A 149 2.73 -2.19 -25.03
CA LEU A 149 3.25 -1.29 -23.97
C LEU A 149 3.57 0.13 -24.51
N VAL A 150 4.09 0.22 -25.73
CA VAL A 150 4.42 1.50 -26.38
C VAL A 150 3.16 2.29 -26.73
N GLU A 151 2.13 1.62 -27.19
CA GLU A 151 0.85 2.22 -27.59
C GLU A 151 0.06 2.67 -26.37
N ALA A 152 0.04 1.87 -25.31
CA ALA A 152 -0.51 2.24 -24.02
C ALA A 152 0.20 3.46 -23.42
N ALA A 153 1.53 3.52 -23.48
CA ALA A 153 2.30 4.68 -23.05
C ALA A 153 1.96 5.92 -23.88
N LYS A 154 1.84 5.80 -25.20
CA LYS A 154 1.46 6.91 -26.09
C LYS A 154 0.07 7.45 -25.76
N LEU A 155 -0.90 6.57 -25.48
CA LEU A 155 -2.25 6.96 -25.05
C LEU A 155 -2.23 7.72 -23.71
N LEU A 156 -1.44 7.24 -22.73
CA LEU A 156 -1.28 7.92 -21.43
C LEU A 156 -0.69 9.33 -21.61
N PHE A 157 0.38 9.46 -22.38
CA PHE A 157 1.01 10.76 -22.63
C PHE A 157 0.20 11.67 -23.57
N SER A 158 -0.73 11.15 -24.35
CA SER A 158 -1.67 11.93 -25.14
C SER A 158 -2.81 12.53 -24.32
N ASN A 159 -3.08 11.96 -23.13
CA ASN A 159 -4.15 12.43 -22.25
C ASN A 159 -3.71 13.64 -21.43
N LYS A 160 -4.17 14.83 -21.79
CA LYS A 160 -3.86 16.09 -21.10
C LYS A 160 -4.17 16.04 -19.60
N TYR A 161 -5.27 15.43 -19.21
CA TYR A 161 -5.67 15.35 -17.81
C TYR A 161 -4.76 14.42 -17.00
N TYR A 162 -4.32 13.32 -17.60
CA TYR A 162 -3.35 12.42 -17.00
C TYR A 162 -2.02 13.13 -16.73
N ILE A 163 -1.52 13.90 -17.69
CA ILE A 163 -0.28 14.68 -17.54
C ILE A 163 -0.43 15.72 -16.43
N MET A 164 -1.54 16.46 -16.40
CA MET A 164 -1.79 17.45 -15.35
C MET A 164 -1.78 16.82 -13.94
N ILE A 165 -2.48 15.71 -13.76
CA ILE A 165 -2.50 14.98 -12.48
C ILE A 165 -1.10 14.48 -12.14
N SER A 166 -0.39 13.87 -13.10
CA SER A 166 0.96 13.34 -12.86
C SER A 166 1.94 14.44 -12.45
N VAL A 167 1.90 15.60 -13.09
CA VAL A 167 2.72 16.77 -12.71
C VAL A 167 2.38 17.24 -11.30
N THR A 168 1.09 17.29 -10.93
CA THR A 168 0.66 17.68 -9.58
C THR A 168 1.15 16.72 -8.50
N TYR A 169 1.34 15.44 -8.84
CA TYR A 169 1.90 14.46 -7.88
C TYR A 169 3.43 14.51 -7.74
N ILE A 170 4.14 15.07 -8.72
CA ILE A 170 5.61 15.17 -8.71
C ILE A 170 6.08 16.46 -7.99
N VAL A 171 5.28 17.51 -8.02
CA VAL A 171 5.55 18.80 -7.36
C VAL A 171 5.07 18.80 -5.91
#